data_48d292bc8112d6e5d56e34cbe3471a76
#
_entry.id   48d292bc8112d6e5d56e34cbe3471a76
#
_cell.length_a   1.000
_cell.length_b   1.000
_cell.length_c   1.000
_cell.angle_alpha   90.00
_cell.angle_beta   90.00
_cell.angle_gamma   90.00
#
_symmetry.space_group_name_H-M   'P 1'
#
loop_
_entity.id
_entity.type
_entity.pdbx_description
1 polymer ?
#
loop_
_entity_poly.entity_id
_entity_poly.type
_entity_poly.pdbx_seq_one_letter_code
_entity_poly.pdbx_strand_id
1 'polypeptide(L)'
;MALPVTALLLPLALLLHAARPDIQMTQSSSSFSVSLGDRVTITCMASEDIYIRLAWYQQKPGNAPRLLISAATSLETGVPSRFSGSGSGKDYTLSITSLQTEDVGTYYCQQYWSSPWTFGGGTKLEINGGGGSGGGGSGGGGSDVQLQESGPGLVKPSQSLSLTCTVTGYSITSDYTWNWIRQFPGNKLEWMGYITYSGSTSYNPSLKSRNSITRDTSKNQFFLQLNSVTTEDTATYYCARLGRRYTMDYWGQGTSVTVSSTRGMRTEDLPKAVVFLEPQWYRVLEKDSVTLKCQGAYSPEDNSTQWFHNESLISSQASSYFIDAATVDDSGEYRCQTNLSTLSDPVQLEVHIGWLLLQAPRWVFKEEDPIHLRCHSWKNTALHKVTYLQNGKGRKYFHHNSDFYIPKATLKDSGSYFCRGLVGSKNVSSETVNITITQGLAVPTISSFFPPGYQVSFCLVMVLLFAVDTGLYFSVKTNIRSSTRDWKDHKFKWRKDPQDK
;
A
#
# COMPACT_ATOMS: atom_id res chain seq x y z
N MET A 1 -6.12 63.17 27.28
CA MET A 1 -5.39 63.18 26.00
C MET A 1 -5.52 61.76 25.41
N ALA A 2 -6.37 61.64 24.41
CA ALA A 2 -6.60 60.37 23.73
C ALA A 2 -5.55 60.18 22.61
N LEU A 3 -4.80 59.12 22.67
CA LEU A 3 -3.86 58.71 21.60
C LEU A 3 -4.65 58.15 20.41
N PRO A 4 -4.32 58.47 19.15
CA PRO A 4 -5.12 58.11 18.01
C PRO A 4 -4.96 56.57 17.72
N VAL A 5 -6.11 55.92 17.54
CA VAL A 5 -6.31 54.50 17.25
C VAL A 5 -5.72 54.09 15.89
N THR A 6 -5.21 55.05 15.11
CA THR A 6 -4.68 54.81 13.74
C THR A 6 -3.27 54.22 13.66
N ALA A 7 -2.52 54.15 14.77
CA ALA A 7 -1.15 53.62 14.76
C ALA A 7 -1.07 52.08 14.92
N LEU A 8 -2.16 51.38 15.22
CA LEU A 8 -2.19 49.91 15.43
C LEU A 8 -2.63 49.11 14.20
N LEU A 9 -3.13 49.77 13.14
CA LEU A 9 -3.64 49.05 11.96
C LEU A 9 -2.59 48.89 10.83
N LEU A 10 -1.49 49.64 10.88
CA LEU A 10 -0.44 49.51 9.85
C LEU A 10 0.42 48.24 9.91
N PRO A 11 0.74 47.62 11.07
CA PRO A 11 1.50 46.37 11.08
C PRO A 11 0.61 45.13 10.79
N LEU A 12 -0.72 45.23 10.89
CA LEU A 12 -1.62 44.11 10.61
C LEU A 12 -1.90 43.96 9.10
N ALA A 13 -1.82 45.08 8.34
CA ALA A 13 -1.98 45.05 6.87
C ALA A 13 -0.75 44.49 6.15
N LEU A 14 0.42 44.50 6.77
CA LEU A 14 1.66 43.92 6.22
C LEU A 14 1.81 42.42 6.46
N LEU A 15 0.95 41.81 7.30
CA LEU A 15 0.92 40.35 7.56
C LEU A 15 -0.08 39.58 6.70
N LEU A 16 -0.89 40.28 5.90
CA LEU A 16 -1.84 39.71 4.95
C LEU A 16 -1.29 39.69 3.50
N HIS A 17 -0.03 39.30 3.31
CA HIS A 17 0.34 38.67 2.07
C HIS A 17 -0.15 37.22 2.17
N ALA A 18 -1.46 37.05 1.95
CA ALA A 18 -2.03 35.74 1.75
C ALA A 18 -1.25 35.09 0.60
N ALA A 19 -0.54 34.00 0.91
CA ALA A 19 0.11 33.21 -0.13
C ALA A 19 -0.97 32.90 -1.17
N ARG A 20 -0.72 33.30 -2.42
CA ARG A 20 -1.65 33.01 -3.52
C ARG A 20 -1.84 31.51 -3.58
N PRO A 21 -3.08 31.00 -3.57
CA PRO A 21 -3.29 29.54 -3.59
C PRO A 21 -2.72 28.97 -4.90
N ASP A 22 -2.18 27.75 -4.81
CA ASP A 22 -1.69 27.04 -5.99
C ASP A 22 -2.79 26.85 -7.03
N ILE A 23 -2.43 26.95 -8.31
CA ILE A 23 -3.38 26.71 -9.40
C ILE A 23 -3.82 25.26 -9.38
N GLN A 24 -5.11 25.02 -9.16
CA GLN A 24 -5.70 23.68 -9.19
C GLN A 24 -6.10 23.29 -10.60
N MET A 25 -5.73 22.06 -11.00
CA MET A 25 -6.11 21.49 -12.30
C MET A 25 -7.13 20.38 -12.07
N THR A 26 -8.32 20.50 -12.63
CA THR A 26 -9.42 19.56 -12.47
C THR A 26 -9.77 18.89 -13.79
N GLN A 27 -9.70 17.56 -13.84
CA GLN A 27 -10.18 16.76 -14.98
C GLN A 27 -11.59 16.26 -14.67
N SER A 28 -12.51 16.35 -15.65
CA SER A 28 -13.94 16.13 -15.43
C SER A 28 -14.32 14.68 -15.15
N SER A 29 -13.48 13.71 -15.52
CA SER A 29 -13.73 12.30 -15.29
C SER A 29 -12.43 11.58 -14.88
N SER A 30 -12.54 10.66 -13.95
CA SER A 30 -11.42 9.79 -13.54
C SER A 30 -11.21 8.62 -14.49
N SER A 31 -12.24 8.20 -15.23
CA SER A 31 -12.17 7.12 -16.21
C SER A 31 -13.24 7.22 -17.29
N PHE A 32 -12.91 6.69 -18.47
CA PHE A 32 -13.81 6.46 -19.57
C PHE A 32 -13.66 5.02 -20.05
N SER A 33 -14.79 4.37 -20.33
CA SER A 33 -14.85 3.07 -20.98
C SER A 33 -15.54 3.26 -22.33
N VAL A 34 -14.82 3.03 -23.43
CA VAL A 34 -15.22 3.41 -24.80
C VAL A 34 -14.88 2.28 -25.79
N SER A 35 -15.48 2.34 -26.98
CA SER A 35 -15.24 1.36 -28.04
C SER A 35 -14.13 1.81 -29.00
N LEU A 36 -13.48 0.86 -29.65
CA LEU A 36 -12.52 1.16 -30.72
C LEU A 36 -13.20 1.95 -31.86
N GLY A 37 -12.50 2.96 -32.36
CA GLY A 37 -13.02 3.84 -33.41
C GLY A 37 -13.82 5.04 -32.88
N ASP A 38 -14.22 5.03 -31.62
CA ASP A 38 -14.97 6.15 -31.03
C ASP A 38 -14.13 7.42 -30.91
N ARG A 39 -14.82 8.55 -30.79
CA ARG A 39 -14.22 9.82 -30.44
C ARG A 39 -14.25 10.01 -28.93
N VAL A 40 -13.11 10.34 -28.36
CA VAL A 40 -12.97 10.63 -26.92
C VAL A 40 -12.62 12.11 -26.74
N THR A 41 -13.20 12.70 -25.71
CA THR A 41 -12.92 14.09 -25.31
C THR A 41 -12.67 14.13 -23.81
N ILE A 42 -11.46 14.56 -23.41
CA ILE A 42 -11.06 14.73 -22.01
C ILE A 42 -10.97 16.24 -21.74
N THR A 43 -11.67 16.72 -20.73
CA THR A 43 -11.64 18.13 -20.35
C THR A 43 -10.80 18.36 -19.11
N CYS A 44 -10.11 19.50 -19.08
CA CYS A 44 -9.29 19.95 -17.98
C CYS A 44 -9.59 21.43 -17.71
N MET A 45 -9.85 21.77 -16.46
CA MET A 45 -10.14 23.12 -16.02
C MET A 45 -9.09 23.59 -15.03
N ALA A 46 -8.57 24.80 -15.23
CA ALA A 46 -7.69 25.50 -14.30
C ALA A 46 -8.48 26.42 -13.36
N SER A 47 -8.09 26.54 -12.10
CA SER A 47 -8.75 27.43 -11.15
C SER A 47 -8.63 28.90 -11.51
N GLU A 48 -7.61 29.28 -12.27
CA GLU A 48 -7.40 30.62 -12.81
C GLU A 48 -6.87 30.59 -14.25
N ASP A 49 -6.80 31.73 -14.89
CA ASP A 49 -6.34 31.84 -16.27
C ASP A 49 -4.85 31.47 -16.38
N ILE A 50 -4.56 30.46 -17.18
CA ILE A 50 -3.20 29.99 -17.49
C ILE A 50 -2.86 30.24 -18.98
N TYR A 51 -3.70 30.98 -19.67
CA TYR A 51 -3.57 31.29 -21.09
C TYR A 51 -3.49 30.04 -21.96
N ILE A 52 -2.32 29.78 -22.57
CA ILE A 52 -2.04 28.56 -23.34
C ILE A 52 -0.95 27.71 -22.69
N ARG A 53 -0.58 28.01 -21.44
CA ARG A 53 0.50 27.31 -20.73
C ARG A 53 0.01 25.98 -20.12
N LEU A 54 -0.47 25.10 -20.97
CA LEU A 54 -0.97 23.77 -20.63
C LEU A 54 -0.31 22.72 -21.52
N ALA A 55 0.03 21.60 -20.91
CA ALA A 55 0.54 20.39 -21.57
C ALA A 55 -0.34 19.18 -21.28
N TRP A 56 -0.44 18.28 -22.24
CA TRP A 56 -1.11 16.98 -22.10
C TRP A 56 -0.08 15.86 -22.18
N TYR A 57 -0.18 14.91 -21.25
CA TYR A 57 0.64 13.72 -21.16
C TYR A 57 -0.22 12.46 -21.22
N GLN A 58 0.33 11.39 -21.82
CA GLN A 58 -0.20 10.04 -21.77
C GLN A 58 0.74 9.17 -20.95
N GLN A 59 0.19 8.37 -20.07
CA GLN A 59 0.92 7.34 -19.34
C GLN A 59 0.31 5.98 -19.61
N LYS A 60 1.07 5.09 -20.24
CA LYS A 60 0.70 3.69 -20.39
C LYS A 60 1.04 2.92 -19.10
N PRO A 61 0.33 1.83 -18.78
CA PRO A 61 0.65 1.01 -17.60
C PRO A 61 2.13 0.61 -17.57
N GLY A 62 2.77 0.81 -16.41
CA GLY A 62 4.18 0.48 -16.20
C GLY A 62 5.21 1.41 -16.85
N ASN A 63 4.78 2.48 -17.51
CA ASN A 63 5.67 3.44 -18.18
C ASN A 63 5.58 4.84 -17.55
N ALA A 64 6.61 5.65 -17.79
CA ALA A 64 6.59 7.07 -17.45
C ALA A 64 5.60 7.86 -18.32
N PRO A 65 5.13 9.04 -17.87
CA PRO A 65 4.33 9.94 -18.69
C PRO A 65 5.06 10.36 -19.98
N ARG A 66 4.36 10.43 -21.09
CA ARG A 66 4.85 10.90 -22.39
C ARG A 66 4.14 12.19 -22.78
N LEU A 67 4.88 13.21 -23.18
CA LEU A 67 4.30 14.46 -23.67
C LEU A 67 3.61 14.24 -25.02
N LEU A 68 2.36 14.69 -25.13
CA LEU A 68 1.57 14.63 -26.37
C LEU A 68 1.40 16.00 -27.00
N ILE A 69 1.02 17.00 -26.17
CA ILE A 69 0.64 18.35 -26.62
C ILE A 69 1.28 19.38 -25.70
N SER A 70 1.89 20.39 -26.26
CA SER A 70 2.38 21.58 -25.58
C SER A 70 1.58 22.82 -26.00
N ALA A 71 1.66 23.91 -25.22
CA ALA A 71 0.98 25.17 -25.49
C ALA A 71 -0.51 24.98 -25.84
N ALA A 72 -1.20 24.10 -25.12
CA ALA A 72 -2.59 23.69 -25.25
C ALA A 72 -2.99 23.05 -26.60
N THR A 73 -2.33 23.40 -27.71
CA THR A 73 -2.72 22.99 -29.05
C THR A 73 -1.62 22.39 -29.92
N SER A 74 -0.36 22.57 -29.54
CA SER A 74 0.81 22.11 -30.34
C SER A 74 1.06 20.65 -30.15
N LEU A 75 0.82 19.85 -31.19
CA LEU A 75 1.11 18.42 -31.23
C LEU A 75 2.64 18.20 -31.27
N GLU A 76 3.13 17.32 -30.42
CA GLU A 76 4.56 16.97 -30.38
C GLU A 76 4.96 16.02 -31.52
N THR A 77 6.24 16.04 -31.88
CA THR A 77 6.75 15.20 -32.98
C THR A 77 6.57 13.71 -32.65
N GLY A 78 6.05 12.96 -33.60
CA GLY A 78 5.79 11.52 -33.45
C GLY A 78 4.53 11.17 -32.68
N VAL A 79 3.68 12.16 -32.33
CA VAL A 79 2.33 11.92 -31.83
C VAL A 79 1.36 11.79 -33.00
N PRO A 80 0.51 10.75 -33.05
CA PRO A 80 -0.45 10.57 -34.14
C PRO A 80 -1.43 11.76 -34.29
N SER A 81 -1.76 12.10 -35.54
CA SER A 81 -2.66 13.23 -35.86
C SER A 81 -4.10 13.08 -35.38
N ARG A 82 -4.50 11.89 -34.93
CA ARG A 82 -5.80 11.68 -34.26
C ARG A 82 -5.91 12.35 -32.90
N PHE A 83 -4.79 12.76 -32.30
CA PHE A 83 -4.77 13.59 -31.08
C PHE A 83 -4.84 15.07 -31.45
N SER A 84 -5.63 15.82 -30.71
CA SER A 84 -5.69 17.27 -30.83
C SER A 84 -6.02 17.93 -29.51
N GLY A 85 -5.39 19.05 -29.23
CA GLY A 85 -5.68 19.87 -28.07
C GLY A 85 -6.39 21.17 -28.48
N SER A 86 -7.26 21.67 -27.63
CA SER A 86 -7.93 22.96 -27.79
C SER A 86 -8.14 23.60 -26.41
N GLY A 87 -8.46 24.90 -26.45
CA GLY A 87 -8.77 25.68 -25.27
C GLY A 87 -7.78 26.81 -25.00
N SER A 88 -8.17 27.69 -24.12
CA SER A 88 -7.38 28.83 -23.63
C SER A 88 -8.02 29.35 -22.35
N GLY A 89 -7.29 30.18 -21.59
CA GLY A 89 -7.81 30.73 -20.35
C GLY A 89 -7.85 29.68 -19.23
N LYS A 90 -9.02 29.16 -18.95
CA LYS A 90 -9.25 28.18 -17.88
C LYS A 90 -9.66 26.81 -18.41
N ASP A 91 -10.23 26.70 -19.57
CA ASP A 91 -10.88 25.50 -20.09
C ASP A 91 -10.12 24.92 -21.27
N TYR A 92 -9.76 23.63 -21.14
CA TYR A 92 -8.95 22.90 -22.10
C TYR A 92 -9.52 21.54 -22.40
N THR A 93 -9.24 21.07 -23.60
CA THR A 93 -9.77 19.81 -24.09
C THR A 93 -8.71 19.04 -24.87
N LEU A 94 -8.54 17.76 -24.56
CA LEU A 94 -7.85 16.78 -25.37
C LEU A 94 -8.88 15.96 -26.13
N SER A 95 -8.78 15.87 -27.45
CA SER A 95 -9.64 15.04 -28.29
C SER A 95 -8.83 13.96 -28.98
N ILE A 96 -9.37 12.75 -29.00
CA ILE A 96 -8.84 11.60 -29.73
C ILE A 96 -9.93 11.21 -30.74
N THR A 97 -9.63 11.29 -32.02
CA THR A 97 -10.54 10.82 -33.07
C THR A 97 -10.19 9.38 -33.46
N SER A 98 -11.18 8.50 -33.58
CA SER A 98 -10.95 7.11 -33.97
C SER A 98 -9.97 6.38 -33.04
N LEU A 99 -10.44 6.13 -31.81
CA LEU A 99 -9.66 5.47 -30.74
C LEU A 99 -9.07 4.14 -31.19
N GLN A 100 -7.80 3.93 -30.88
CA GLN A 100 -7.05 2.70 -31.16
C GLN A 100 -6.64 2.01 -29.86
N THR A 101 -6.28 0.71 -29.96
CA THR A 101 -5.85 -0.09 -28.80
C THR A 101 -4.63 0.50 -28.10
N GLU A 102 -3.74 1.12 -28.85
CA GLU A 102 -2.52 1.76 -28.35
C GLU A 102 -2.77 3.07 -27.59
N ASP A 103 -3.99 3.62 -27.66
CA ASP A 103 -4.37 4.84 -26.95
C ASP A 103 -4.84 4.60 -25.52
N VAL A 104 -4.95 3.34 -25.10
CA VAL A 104 -5.23 2.97 -23.72
C VAL A 104 -4.15 3.49 -22.77
N GLY A 105 -4.56 4.08 -21.66
CA GLY A 105 -3.66 4.67 -20.69
C GLY A 105 -4.33 5.74 -19.84
N THR A 106 -3.55 6.43 -19.03
CA THR A 106 -4.00 7.55 -18.21
C THR A 106 -3.50 8.86 -18.80
N TYR A 107 -4.38 9.84 -18.93
CA TYR A 107 -4.10 11.14 -19.52
C TYR A 107 -4.08 12.21 -18.45
N TYR A 108 -3.05 13.07 -18.46
CA TYR A 108 -2.88 14.16 -17.51
C TYR A 108 -2.76 15.49 -18.23
N CYS A 109 -3.46 16.51 -17.73
CA CYS A 109 -3.15 17.89 -18.05
C CYS A 109 -2.19 18.49 -17.01
N GLN A 110 -1.37 19.44 -17.39
CA GLN A 110 -0.42 20.12 -16.51
C GLN A 110 -0.38 21.60 -16.89
N GLN A 111 -0.47 22.48 -15.89
CA GLN A 111 -0.16 23.88 -16.07
C GLN A 111 1.31 24.16 -15.80
N TYR A 112 1.90 25.01 -16.63
CA TYR A 112 3.26 25.55 -16.46
C TYR A 112 3.30 27.08 -16.56
N TRP A 113 2.20 27.72 -16.21
CA TRP A 113 2.06 29.17 -16.13
C TRP A 113 2.74 29.73 -14.87
N SER A 114 2.47 29.15 -13.71
CA SER A 114 2.95 29.60 -12.41
C SER A 114 3.47 28.44 -11.56
N SER A 115 4.53 28.69 -10.80
CA SER A 115 5.04 27.72 -9.80
C SER A 115 4.18 27.74 -8.53
N PRO A 116 3.90 26.56 -7.90
CA PRO A 116 4.30 25.23 -8.32
C PRO A 116 3.53 24.75 -9.55
N TRP A 117 4.20 24.01 -10.43
CA TRP A 117 3.52 23.37 -11.55
C TRP A 117 2.61 22.26 -11.07
N THR A 118 1.36 22.28 -11.51
CA THR A 118 0.34 21.35 -11.01
C THR A 118 -0.25 20.52 -12.13
N PHE A 119 -0.61 19.28 -11.79
CA PHE A 119 -1.21 18.31 -12.70
C PHE A 119 -2.69 18.11 -12.37
N GLY A 120 -3.48 17.75 -13.37
CA GLY A 120 -4.81 17.20 -13.17
C GLY A 120 -4.76 15.81 -12.51
N GLY A 121 -5.89 15.34 -12.01
CA GLY A 121 -6.00 14.06 -11.30
C GLY A 121 -5.78 12.81 -12.16
N GLY A 122 -5.71 13.00 -13.49
CA GLY A 122 -5.63 11.89 -14.45
C GLY A 122 -6.99 11.36 -14.88
N THR A 123 -7.11 11.00 -16.14
CA THR A 123 -8.28 10.31 -16.71
C THR A 123 -7.85 9.02 -17.35
N LYS A 124 -8.29 7.89 -16.80
CA LYS A 124 -8.01 6.55 -17.33
C LYS A 124 -8.91 6.25 -18.51
N LEU A 125 -8.34 5.82 -19.62
CA LEU A 125 -9.04 5.39 -20.82
C LEU A 125 -8.93 3.89 -21.00
N GLU A 126 -10.07 3.21 -21.04
CA GLU A 126 -10.20 1.76 -21.18
C GLU A 126 -11.10 1.41 -22.37
N ILE A 127 -10.86 0.27 -23.03
CA ILE A 127 -11.67 -0.21 -24.14
C ILE A 127 -12.68 -1.23 -23.63
N ASN A 128 -13.94 -1.05 -23.99
CA ASN A 128 -15.01 -1.98 -23.69
C ASN A 128 -14.73 -3.35 -24.31
N GLY A 129 -14.71 -4.41 -23.47
CA GLY A 129 -14.67 -5.80 -23.93
C GLY A 129 -13.27 -6.34 -24.34
N GLY A 130 -12.20 -5.61 -24.10
CA GLY A 130 -10.85 -6.03 -24.45
C GLY A 130 -9.98 -6.29 -23.22
N GLY A 131 -9.66 -7.55 -22.93
CA GLY A 131 -8.51 -7.92 -22.12
C GLY A 131 -7.24 -7.54 -22.88
N GLY A 132 -6.72 -6.32 -22.67
CA GLY A 132 -5.57 -5.80 -23.39
C GLY A 132 -4.26 -6.38 -22.89
N SER A 133 -3.64 -7.22 -23.68
CA SER A 133 -2.22 -7.55 -23.62
C SER A 133 -1.44 -6.36 -24.18
N GLY A 134 -0.86 -5.55 -23.30
CA GLY A 134 -0.02 -4.41 -23.70
C GLY A 134 1.35 -4.86 -24.15
N GLY A 135 1.58 -4.88 -25.46
CA GLY A 135 2.90 -5.03 -26.07
C GLY A 135 3.70 -3.72 -25.93
N GLY A 136 4.83 -3.76 -25.22
CA GLY A 136 5.80 -2.67 -25.18
C GLY A 136 6.50 -2.52 -26.52
N GLY A 137 6.32 -1.37 -27.18
CA GLY A 137 7.07 -0.98 -28.35
C GLY A 137 8.19 -0.01 -27.98
N SER A 138 9.42 -0.47 -28.03
CA SER A 138 10.63 0.33 -28.01
C SER A 138 10.82 0.95 -29.38
N GLY A 139 10.71 2.27 -29.49
CA GLY A 139 11.06 3.01 -30.72
C GLY A 139 12.46 3.58 -30.59
N GLY A 140 13.37 3.15 -31.47
CA GLY A 140 14.77 3.52 -31.44
C GLY A 140 15.12 4.69 -32.33
N GLY A 141 16.35 5.21 -32.15
CA GLY A 141 17.18 5.83 -33.13
C GLY A 141 17.50 7.29 -32.94
N GLY A 142 18.74 7.57 -32.55
CA GLY A 142 19.40 8.86 -32.52
C GLY A 142 19.96 9.09 -31.11
N SER A 143 21.04 9.84 -30.94
CA SER A 143 21.70 10.11 -29.65
C SER A 143 20.73 10.65 -28.60
N ASP A 144 19.91 9.77 -28.10
CA ASP A 144 18.76 10.13 -27.29
C ASP A 144 19.19 10.34 -25.86
N VAL A 145 18.78 11.50 -25.31
CA VAL A 145 18.86 11.78 -23.89
C VAL A 145 18.13 10.68 -23.12
N GLN A 146 18.83 10.01 -22.23
CA GLN A 146 18.24 9.01 -21.36
C GLN A 146 18.42 9.44 -19.91
N LEU A 147 17.38 9.23 -19.12
CA LEU A 147 17.35 9.50 -17.68
C LEU A 147 17.10 8.17 -16.95
N GLN A 148 17.89 7.92 -15.91
CA GLN A 148 17.77 6.70 -15.11
C GLN A 148 17.80 7.06 -13.62
N GLU A 149 16.72 6.75 -12.93
CA GLU A 149 16.62 6.88 -11.49
C GLU A 149 17.26 5.66 -10.80
N SER A 150 17.85 5.93 -9.64
CA SER A 150 18.32 4.91 -8.71
C SER A 150 18.18 5.39 -7.26
N GLY A 151 17.94 4.44 -6.36
CA GLY A 151 17.78 4.72 -4.93
C GLY A 151 17.17 3.54 -4.17
N PRO A 152 16.90 3.70 -2.87
CA PRO A 152 16.34 2.66 -2.06
C PRO A 152 14.85 2.46 -2.38
N GLY A 153 14.42 1.19 -2.53
CA GLY A 153 13.00 0.85 -2.70
C GLY A 153 12.20 0.97 -1.41
N LEU A 154 12.87 0.92 -0.24
CA LEU A 154 12.24 0.98 1.08
C LEU A 154 13.01 1.96 1.99
N VAL A 155 12.28 2.85 2.66
CA VAL A 155 12.82 3.82 3.62
C VAL A 155 11.96 3.82 4.88
N LYS A 156 12.59 3.98 6.06
CA LYS A 156 11.85 4.10 7.32
C LYS A 156 11.34 5.52 7.52
N PRO A 157 10.16 5.71 8.16
CA PRO A 157 9.70 7.02 8.60
C PRO A 157 10.78 7.77 9.39
N SER A 158 10.77 9.09 9.28
CA SER A 158 11.73 10.02 9.89
C SER A 158 13.17 9.92 9.34
N GLN A 159 13.48 9.00 8.44
CA GLN A 159 14.77 8.98 7.73
C GLN A 159 14.75 9.93 6.53
N SER A 160 15.91 10.06 5.89
CA SER A 160 16.06 10.81 4.64
C SER A 160 16.06 9.85 3.46
N LEU A 161 15.25 10.15 2.44
CA LEU A 161 15.26 9.50 1.14
C LEU A 161 16.27 10.22 0.24
N SER A 162 17.19 9.47 -0.38
CA SER A 162 18.12 10.01 -1.37
C SER A 162 17.95 9.24 -2.68
N LEU A 163 17.68 9.98 -3.76
CA LEU A 163 17.55 9.44 -5.11
C LEU A 163 18.58 10.10 -6.04
N THR A 164 19.06 9.33 -7.00
CA THR A 164 20.00 9.77 -8.03
C THR A 164 19.35 9.65 -9.40
N CYS A 165 19.45 10.68 -10.22
CA CYS A 165 19.14 10.60 -11.64
C CYS A 165 20.44 10.72 -12.43
N THR A 166 20.75 9.70 -13.23
CA THR A 166 21.90 9.67 -14.14
C THR A 166 21.41 10.03 -15.53
N VAL A 167 22.03 11.04 -16.13
CA VAL A 167 21.70 11.51 -17.49
C VAL A 167 22.77 11.03 -18.45
N THR A 168 22.35 10.39 -19.54
CA THR A 168 23.23 9.97 -20.65
C THR A 168 22.78 10.62 -21.94
N GLY A 169 23.70 10.77 -22.90
CA GLY A 169 23.43 11.39 -24.19
C GLY A 169 23.33 12.93 -24.18
N TYR A 170 23.40 13.57 -23.02
CA TYR A 170 23.36 15.02 -22.88
C TYR A 170 24.04 15.51 -21.58
N SER A 171 24.68 16.69 -21.61
CA SER A 171 25.27 17.27 -20.39
C SER A 171 24.28 18.09 -19.61
N ILE A 172 24.18 17.86 -18.29
CA ILE A 172 23.29 18.61 -17.40
C ILE A 172 23.70 20.07 -17.20
N THR A 173 24.87 20.47 -17.69
CA THR A 173 25.40 21.84 -17.59
C THR A 173 25.24 22.64 -18.90
N SER A 174 24.82 22.03 -20.00
CA SER A 174 24.75 22.73 -21.30
C SER A 174 23.61 23.72 -21.40
N ASP A 175 22.39 23.28 -21.27
CA ASP A 175 21.15 24.05 -21.11
C ASP A 175 20.10 23.15 -20.48
N TYR A 176 18.83 23.55 -20.43
CA TYR A 176 17.72 22.85 -19.82
C TYR A 176 17.70 22.88 -18.29
N THR A 177 16.60 22.41 -17.79
CA THR A 177 16.27 22.31 -16.36
C THR A 177 15.87 20.90 -16.04
N TRP A 178 16.34 20.38 -14.91
CA TRP A 178 16.22 18.99 -14.51
C TRP A 178 15.32 18.89 -13.30
N ASN A 179 14.22 18.13 -13.42
CA ASN A 179 13.12 18.11 -12.49
C ASN A 179 13.00 16.78 -11.76
N TRP A 180 12.40 16.83 -10.56
CA TRP A 180 11.89 15.69 -9.85
C TRP A 180 10.37 15.81 -9.73
N ILE A 181 9.67 14.71 -10.07
CA ILE A 181 8.22 14.56 -10.00
C ILE A 181 7.94 13.25 -9.27
N ARG A 182 6.88 13.19 -8.48
CA ARG A 182 6.44 11.92 -7.89
C ARG A 182 5.00 11.60 -8.23
N GLN A 183 4.69 10.32 -8.27
CA GLN A 183 3.36 9.80 -8.51
C GLN A 183 2.93 8.94 -7.32
N PHE A 184 1.87 9.35 -6.67
CA PHE A 184 1.30 8.63 -5.54
C PHE A 184 0.49 7.41 -5.99
N PRO A 185 0.27 6.41 -5.10
CA PRO A 185 -0.78 5.44 -5.29
C PRO A 185 -2.12 6.16 -5.57
N GLY A 186 -2.85 5.70 -6.60
CA GLY A 186 -4.02 6.42 -7.11
C GLY A 186 -3.71 7.42 -8.23
N ASN A 187 -2.49 7.41 -8.74
CA ASN A 187 -2.03 8.08 -9.97
C ASN A 187 -1.87 9.62 -9.91
N LYS A 188 -2.04 10.26 -8.75
CA LYS A 188 -1.81 11.71 -8.62
C LYS A 188 -0.34 12.04 -8.81
N LEU A 189 -0.04 12.97 -9.72
CA LEU A 189 1.31 13.51 -9.96
C LEU A 189 1.55 14.79 -9.15
N GLU A 190 2.76 14.92 -8.61
CA GLU A 190 3.21 16.11 -7.88
C GLU A 190 4.61 16.52 -8.35
N TRP A 191 4.74 17.77 -8.79
CA TRP A 191 6.04 18.37 -9.08
C TRP A 191 6.74 18.73 -7.76
N MET A 192 8.00 18.29 -7.59
CA MET A 192 8.75 18.48 -6.35
C MET A 192 9.72 19.67 -6.43
N GLY A 193 10.35 19.86 -7.56
CA GLY A 193 11.33 20.92 -7.76
C GLY A 193 12.24 20.65 -8.95
N TYR A 194 13.14 21.58 -9.20
CA TYR A 194 14.14 21.47 -10.26
C TYR A 194 15.50 22.05 -9.88
N ILE A 195 16.51 21.68 -10.68
CA ILE A 195 17.81 22.33 -10.75
C ILE A 195 18.10 22.73 -12.21
N THR A 196 18.57 23.94 -12.42
CA THR A 196 18.92 24.46 -13.74
C THR A 196 20.33 24.01 -14.15
N TYR A 197 20.64 24.17 -15.43
CA TYR A 197 22.01 23.99 -15.97
C TYR A 197 23.06 24.84 -15.24
N SER A 198 22.70 25.99 -14.68
CA SER A 198 23.57 26.89 -13.91
C SER A 198 23.69 26.49 -12.43
N GLY A 199 22.86 25.53 -11.95
CA GLY A 199 22.84 25.08 -10.55
C GLY A 199 21.79 25.78 -9.67
N SER A 200 21.01 26.72 -10.20
CA SER A 200 19.91 27.34 -9.47
C SER A 200 18.77 26.35 -9.24
N THR A 201 18.18 26.37 -8.06
CA THR A 201 17.11 25.46 -7.67
C THR A 201 15.80 26.18 -7.37
N SER A 202 14.69 25.49 -7.62
CA SER A 202 13.36 25.89 -7.18
C SER A 202 12.58 24.70 -6.68
N TYR A 203 11.75 24.90 -5.68
CA TYR A 203 11.05 23.83 -4.98
C TYR A 203 9.54 24.09 -4.92
N ASN A 204 8.76 23.03 -4.88
CA ASN A 204 7.37 23.12 -4.49
C ASN A 204 7.29 23.69 -3.06
N PRO A 205 6.56 24.78 -2.82
CA PRO A 205 6.45 25.39 -1.50
C PRO A 205 6.04 24.42 -0.39
N SER A 206 5.17 23.45 -0.69
CA SER A 206 4.72 22.42 0.26
C SER A 206 5.85 21.49 0.75
N LEU A 207 6.90 21.34 -0.04
CA LEU A 207 8.04 20.43 0.24
C LEU A 207 9.33 21.17 0.59
N LYS A 208 9.40 22.50 0.41
CA LYS A 208 10.62 23.29 0.46
C LYS A 208 11.41 23.11 1.76
N SER A 209 10.73 22.89 2.90
CA SER A 209 11.39 22.73 4.21
C SER A 209 12.17 21.42 4.36
N ARG A 210 11.87 20.41 3.56
CA ARG A 210 12.48 19.07 3.68
C ARG A 210 13.02 18.51 2.37
N ASN A 211 12.92 19.25 1.27
CA ASN A 211 13.36 18.88 -0.07
C ASN A 211 14.64 19.61 -0.46
N SER A 212 15.61 18.89 -0.98
CA SER A 212 16.87 19.44 -1.50
C SER A 212 17.24 18.76 -2.81
N ILE A 213 17.58 19.55 -3.82
CA ILE A 213 18.06 19.07 -5.12
C ILE A 213 19.48 19.59 -5.34
N THR A 214 20.38 18.66 -5.62
CA THR A 214 21.81 18.93 -5.86
C THR A 214 22.28 18.23 -7.12
N ARG A 215 23.53 18.45 -7.55
CA ARG A 215 24.08 17.78 -8.74
C ARG A 215 25.58 17.50 -8.58
N ASP A 216 26.05 16.49 -9.30
CA ASP A 216 27.46 16.20 -9.54
C ASP A 216 27.71 16.30 -11.06
N THR A 217 28.33 17.39 -11.47
CA THR A 217 28.58 17.67 -12.89
C THR A 217 29.62 16.74 -13.50
N SER A 218 30.53 16.20 -12.69
CA SER A 218 31.57 15.26 -13.14
C SER A 218 31.00 13.90 -13.52
N LYS A 219 29.90 13.51 -12.85
CA LYS A 219 29.19 12.25 -13.10
C LYS A 219 27.94 12.41 -13.99
N ASN A 220 27.64 13.64 -14.37
CA ASN A 220 26.42 13.99 -15.10
C ASN A 220 25.14 13.51 -14.40
N GLN A 221 25.08 13.76 -13.06
CA GLN A 221 24.02 13.30 -12.17
C GLN A 221 23.41 14.46 -11.40
N PHE A 222 22.12 14.33 -11.06
CA PHE A 222 21.47 15.20 -10.09
C PHE A 222 20.68 14.37 -9.09
N PHE A 223 20.50 14.93 -7.89
CA PHE A 223 20.04 14.19 -6.73
C PHE A 223 18.82 14.85 -6.12
N LEU A 224 17.92 14.02 -5.61
CA LEU A 224 16.84 14.43 -4.72
C LEU A 224 17.15 13.94 -3.31
N GLN A 225 17.06 14.81 -2.33
CA GLN A 225 17.04 14.44 -0.93
C GLN A 225 15.76 14.94 -0.27
N LEU A 226 14.98 14.03 0.27
CA LEU A 226 13.75 14.32 1.01
C LEU A 226 13.94 13.89 2.46
N ASN A 227 13.95 14.86 3.38
CA ASN A 227 14.19 14.60 4.80
C ASN A 227 12.90 14.27 5.54
N SER A 228 13.05 13.53 6.65
CA SER A 228 11.95 13.18 7.56
C SER A 228 10.73 12.61 6.82
N VAL A 229 10.97 11.57 6.00
CA VAL A 229 9.89 10.96 5.21
C VAL A 229 8.84 10.31 6.11
N THR A 230 7.61 10.33 5.63
CA THR A 230 6.44 9.70 6.26
C THR A 230 5.84 8.68 5.29
N THR A 231 4.90 7.86 5.75
CA THR A 231 4.18 6.89 4.89
C THR A 231 3.51 7.56 3.69
N GLU A 232 3.16 8.85 3.78
CA GLU A 232 2.57 9.64 2.69
C GLU A 232 3.59 9.99 1.59
N ASP A 233 4.88 9.77 1.82
CA ASP A 233 5.92 9.92 0.79
C ASP A 233 6.12 8.64 -0.05
N THR A 234 5.34 7.60 0.20
CA THR A 234 5.28 6.41 -0.64
C THR A 234 4.77 6.79 -2.03
N ALA A 235 5.64 6.64 -3.04
CA ALA A 235 5.35 7.06 -4.41
C ALA A 235 6.36 6.45 -5.40
N THR A 236 6.05 6.53 -6.69
CA THR A 236 7.04 6.38 -7.76
C THR A 236 7.64 7.75 -8.07
N TYR A 237 8.95 7.84 -8.05
CA TYR A 237 9.71 9.08 -8.26
C TYR A 237 10.32 9.07 -9.65
N TYR A 238 10.06 10.13 -10.41
CA TYR A 238 10.57 10.34 -11.76
C TYR A 238 11.51 11.53 -11.80
N CYS A 239 12.59 11.40 -12.56
CA CYS A 239 13.33 12.56 -13.01
C CYS A 239 12.94 12.91 -14.45
N ALA A 240 12.94 14.19 -14.79
CA ALA A 240 12.51 14.65 -16.10
C ALA A 240 13.29 15.89 -16.55
N ARG A 241 13.55 16.00 -17.87
CA ARG A 241 14.11 17.19 -18.48
C ARG A 241 13.00 18.15 -18.89
N LEU A 242 13.16 19.42 -18.52
CA LEU A 242 12.32 20.49 -19.04
C LEU A 242 12.87 20.96 -20.37
N GLY A 243 12.10 20.77 -21.43
CA GLY A 243 12.47 21.18 -22.77
C GLY A 243 12.31 22.69 -23.03
N ARG A 244 12.64 23.14 -24.24
CA ARG A 244 12.62 24.56 -24.63
C ARG A 244 11.23 25.21 -24.57
N ARG A 245 10.15 24.41 -24.58
CA ARG A 245 8.76 24.91 -24.48
C ARG A 245 8.21 24.91 -23.05
N TYR A 246 9.08 24.77 -22.04
CA TYR A 246 8.71 24.66 -20.63
C TYR A 246 7.82 23.45 -20.32
N THR A 247 7.93 22.39 -21.11
CA THR A 247 7.26 21.09 -20.90
C THR A 247 8.27 20.00 -20.68
N MET A 248 7.90 18.95 -19.94
CA MET A 248 8.80 17.82 -19.64
C MET A 248 8.80 16.87 -20.83
N ASP A 249 9.88 16.94 -21.64
CA ASP A 249 10.00 16.20 -22.91
C ASP A 249 10.67 14.82 -22.78
N TYR A 250 11.54 14.65 -21.79
CA TYR A 250 12.18 13.36 -21.48
C TYR A 250 11.97 13.02 -20.01
N TRP A 251 11.62 11.76 -19.77
CA TRP A 251 11.36 11.20 -18.44
C TRP A 251 12.21 9.97 -18.22
N GLY A 252 12.65 9.73 -16.98
CA GLY A 252 13.17 8.45 -16.55
C GLY A 252 12.08 7.39 -16.47
N GLN A 253 12.48 6.16 -16.17
CA GLN A 253 11.54 5.02 -16.03
C GLN A 253 10.72 5.09 -14.74
N GLY A 254 11.23 5.84 -13.76
CA GLY A 254 10.68 5.91 -12.41
C GLY A 254 11.27 4.87 -11.46
N THR A 255 11.42 5.26 -10.20
CA THR A 255 11.81 4.34 -9.13
C THR A 255 10.75 4.33 -8.04
N SER A 256 10.27 3.16 -7.68
CA SER A 256 9.25 2.99 -6.63
C SER A 256 9.92 3.08 -5.26
N VAL A 257 9.37 3.91 -4.37
CA VAL A 257 9.83 4.06 -2.99
C VAL A 257 8.66 3.86 -2.05
N THR A 258 8.78 2.89 -1.17
CA THR A 258 7.84 2.66 -0.08
C THR A 258 8.42 3.21 1.22
N VAL A 259 7.65 4.03 1.91
CA VAL A 259 7.99 4.48 3.26
C VAL A 259 7.14 3.71 4.25
N SER A 260 7.77 2.83 5.01
CA SER A 260 7.09 1.99 5.99
C SER A 260 7.85 1.95 7.31
N SER A 261 7.11 2.01 8.41
CA SER A 261 7.63 1.81 9.76
C SER A 261 8.03 0.36 10.02
N THR A 262 7.67 -0.54 9.13
CA THR A 262 8.22 -1.88 9.15
C THR A 262 9.74 -1.74 9.10
N ARG A 263 10.40 -1.83 10.25
CA ARG A 263 11.80 -2.21 10.40
C ARG A 263 12.07 -3.17 9.26
N GLY A 264 13.18 -2.98 8.52
CA GLY A 264 13.64 -4.03 7.62
C GLY A 264 13.39 -5.33 8.35
N MET A 265 12.31 -5.99 8.03
CA MET A 265 11.89 -7.20 8.73
C MET A 265 13.03 -8.15 8.49
N ARG A 266 13.78 -8.45 9.54
CA ARG A 266 14.50 -9.71 9.55
C ARG A 266 13.43 -10.75 9.22
N THR A 267 13.79 -11.74 8.46
CA THR A 267 12.89 -12.85 8.12
C THR A 267 12.11 -13.37 9.35
N GLU A 268 12.64 -13.13 10.54
CA GLU A 268 12.07 -13.50 11.85
C GLU A 268 10.90 -12.60 12.32
N ASP A 269 10.75 -11.40 11.75
CA ASP A 269 9.69 -10.42 12.12
C ASP A 269 8.50 -10.42 11.14
N LEU A 270 8.57 -11.20 10.04
CA LEU A 270 7.47 -11.33 9.08
C LEU A 270 6.32 -12.15 9.71
N PRO A 271 5.05 -11.76 9.51
CA PRO A 271 3.93 -12.58 9.94
C PRO A 271 4.01 -13.93 9.26
N LYS A 272 3.72 -14.98 10.00
CA LYS A 272 3.69 -16.33 9.47
C LYS A 272 2.50 -16.51 8.53
N ALA A 273 2.70 -17.09 7.36
CA ALA A 273 1.58 -17.48 6.50
C ALA A 273 0.79 -18.62 7.14
N VAL A 274 -0.46 -18.78 6.74
CA VAL A 274 -1.35 -19.84 7.23
C VAL A 274 -2.01 -20.52 6.04
N VAL A 275 -2.00 -21.85 6.03
CA VAL A 275 -2.70 -22.66 5.04
C VAL A 275 -4.06 -23.08 5.59
N PHE A 276 -5.11 -22.94 4.79
CA PHE A 276 -6.46 -23.40 5.08
C PHE A 276 -6.92 -24.40 4.02
N LEU A 277 -7.62 -25.43 4.45
CA LEU A 277 -8.29 -26.37 3.57
C LEU A 277 -9.76 -25.96 3.38
N GLU A 278 -10.22 -26.03 2.15
CA GLU A 278 -11.64 -25.86 1.82
C GLU A 278 -12.12 -27.01 0.90
N PRO A 279 -13.01 -27.88 1.37
CA PRO A 279 -13.58 -27.91 2.73
C PRO A 279 -12.52 -28.20 3.82
N GLN A 280 -12.82 -27.89 5.07
CA GLN A 280 -11.89 -27.93 6.22
C GLN A 280 -11.41 -29.34 6.64
N TRP A 281 -11.58 -30.33 5.76
CA TRP A 281 -11.26 -31.72 6.04
C TRP A 281 -9.87 -32.07 5.53
N TYR A 282 -8.98 -32.45 6.40
CA TYR A 282 -7.63 -32.87 6.00
C TYR A 282 -7.57 -34.38 5.63
N ARG A 283 -8.62 -35.17 5.92
CA ARG A 283 -8.81 -36.50 5.39
C ARG A 283 -9.89 -36.48 4.31
N VAL A 284 -9.56 -36.96 3.14
CA VAL A 284 -10.44 -36.98 1.97
C VAL A 284 -10.42 -38.33 1.28
N LEU A 285 -11.42 -38.65 0.52
CA LEU A 285 -11.43 -39.84 -0.31
C LEU A 285 -10.80 -39.55 -1.68
N GLU A 286 -10.27 -40.61 -2.30
CA GLU A 286 -9.82 -40.56 -3.68
C GLU A 286 -10.91 -39.94 -4.59
N LYS A 287 -10.51 -38.98 -5.46
CA LYS A 287 -11.39 -38.21 -6.35
C LYS A 287 -12.27 -37.17 -5.67
N ASP A 288 -12.08 -36.87 -4.42
CA ASP A 288 -12.61 -35.66 -3.82
C ASP A 288 -11.85 -34.43 -4.35
N SER A 289 -12.50 -33.27 -4.38
CA SER A 289 -11.84 -31.99 -4.68
C SER A 289 -11.49 -31.25 -3.39
N VAL A 290 -10.31 -30.66 -3.38
CA VAL A 290 -9.77 -29.90 -2.23
C VAL A 290 -9.13 -28.61 -2.72
N THR A 291 -9.40 -27.53 -2.04
CA THR A 291 -8.73 -26.24 -2.27
C THR A 291 -7.88 -25.88 -1.05
N LEU A 292 -6.59 -25.66 -1.26
CA LEU A 292 -5.72 -25.09 -0.25
C LEU A 292 -5.66 -23.59 -0.48
N LYS A 293 -5.89 -22.79 0.55
CA LYS A 293 -5.81 -21.33 0.51
C LYS A 293 -4.67 -20.85 1.40
N CYS A 294 -3.87 -19.94 0.87
CA CYS A 294 -2.79 -19.30 1.61
C CYS A 294 -3.23 -17.94 2.11
N GLN A 295 -3.20 -17.73 3.40
CA GLN A 295 -3.38 -16.42 4.02
C GLN A 295 -2.04 -15.91 4.53
N GLY A 296 -1.59 -14.79 3.98
CA GLY A 296 -0.36 -14.12 4.35
C GLY A 296 -0.43 -12.64 4.01
N ALA A 297 0.62 -11.91 4.34
CA ALA A 297 0.76 -10.53 3.92
C ALA A 297 1.28 -10.48 2.48
N TYR A 298 0.71 -9.61 1.67
CA TYR A 298 1.10 -9.40 0.27
C TYR A 298 1.57 -7.96 0.06
N SER A 299 2.51 -7.78 -0.85
CA SER A 299 2.86 -6.47 -1.39
C SER A 299 1.75 -6.00 -2.35
N PRO A 300 1.49 -4.70 -2.46
CA PRO A 300 0.56 -4.18 -3.47
C PRO A 300 0.95 -4.50 -4.92
N GLU A 301 2.22 -4.76 -5.17
CA GLU A 301 2.80 -4.97 -6.50
C GLU A 301 2.97 -6.45 -6.85
N ASP A 302 3.01 -7.33 -5.86
CA ASP A 302 3.25 -8.76 -6.05
C ASP A 302 2.37 -9.59 -5.12
N ASN A 303 1.37 -10.25 -5.70
CA ASN A 303 0.45 -11.15 -5.03
C ASN A 303 0.86 -12.62 -5.19
N SER A 304 2.11 -12.90 -5.56
CA SER A 304 2.57 -14.27 -5.76
C SER A 304 2.63 -15.04 -4.45
N THR A 305 2.26 -16.30 -4.53
CA THR A 305 2.32 -17.27 -3.44
C THR A 305 3.21 -18.43 -3.86
N GLN A 306 4.14 -18.83 -3.02
CA GLN A 306 4.91 -20.05 -3.21
C GLN A 306 4.25 -21.18 -2.42
N TRP A 307 4.02 -22.31 -3.09
CA TRP A 307 3.46 -23.52 -2.51
C TRP A 307 4.49 -24.62 -2.44
N PHE A 308 4.46 -25.38 -1.36
CA PHE A 308 5.34 -26.51 -1.15
C PHE A 308 4.50 -27.75 -0.79
N HIS A 309 4.85 -28.91 -1.40
CA HIS A 309 4.31 -30.21 -1.10
C HIS A 309 5.49 -31.13 -0.73
N ASN A 310 5.49 -31.68 0.48
CA ASN A 310 6.58 -32.53 1.00
C ASN A 310 7.95 -31.87 0.74
N GLU A 311 8.08 -30.59 1.11
CA GLU A 311 9.29 -29.75 0.94
C GLU A 311 9.64 -29.40 -0.53
N SER A 312 8.93 -29.94 -1.52
CA SER A 312 9.14 -29.66 -2.94
C SER A 312 8.29 -28.47 -3.39
N LEU A 313 8.88 -27.55 -4.15
CA LEU A 313 8.17 -26.38 -4.68
C LEU A 313 7.15 -26.79 -5.75
N ILE A 314 5.92 -26.33 -5.62
CA ILE A 314 4.85 -26.47 -6.62
C ILE A 314 4.93 -25.28 -7.58
N SER A 315 4.71 -25.49 -8.86
CA SER A 315 4.80 -24.44 -9.90
C SER A 315 3.67 -23.40 -9.86
N SER A 316 2.68 -23.55 -8.99
CA SER A 316 1.57 -22.60 -8.85
C SER A 316 1.98 -21.38 -8.04
N GLN A 317 1.61 -20.18 -8.52
CA GLN A 317 1.84 -18.90 -7.83
C GLN A 317 0.55 -18.22 -7.35
N ALA A 318 -0.59 -18.88 -7.49
CA ALA A 318 -1.87 -18.37 -7.06
C ALA A 318 -2.04 -18.47 -5.53
N SER A 319 -2.82 -17.58 -4.95
CA SER A 319 -3.18 -17.61 -3.52
C SER A 319 -3.98 -18.84 -3.10
N SER A 320 -4.49 -19.61 -4.07
CA SER A 320 -5.20 -20.85 -3.87
C SER A 320 -4.64 -21.95 -4.77
N TYR A 321 -4.40 -23.13 -4.22
CA TYR A 321 -3.99 -24.32 -4.94
C TYR A 321 -5.16 -25.32 -4.97
N PHE A 322 -5.62 -25.70 -6.16
CA PHE A 322 -6.80 -26.52 -6.36
C PHE A 322 -6.42 -27.94 -6.81
N ILE A 323 -6.93 -28.94 -6.10
CA ILE A 323 -6.82 -30.36 -6.43
C ILE A 323 -8.25 -30.82 -6.83
N ASP A 324 -8.49 -31.03 -8.12
CA ASP A 324 -9.82 -31.37 -8.66
C ASP A 324 -10.26 -32.80 -8.31
N ALA A 325 -9.34 -33.73 -8.40
CA ALA A 325 -9.60 -35.16 -8.14
C ALA A 325 -8.41 -35.74 -7.37
N ALA A 326 -8.46 -35.67 -6.04
CA ALA A 326 -7.37 -36.09 -5.19
C ALA A 326 -6.97 -37.55 -5.42
N THR A 327 -5.68 -37.78 -5.48
CA THR A 327 -5.03 -39.10 -5.58
C THR A 327 -4.17 -39.36 -4.34
N VAL A 328 -3.77 -40.58 -4.12
CA VAL A 328 -2.89 -40.94 -2.97
C VAL A 328 -1.58 -40.14 -3.01
N ASP A 329 -1.08 -39.80 -4.20
CA ASP A 329 0.14 -39.01 -4.38
C ASP A 329 0.00 -37.55 -3.92
N ASP A 330 -1.23 -37.04 -3.81
CA ASP A 330 -1.51 -35.72 -3.25
C ASP A 330 -1.50 -35.72 -1.71
N SER A 331 -1.32 -36.86 -1.07
CA SER A 331 -1.14 -36.93 0.39
C SER A 331 0.21 -36.36 0.78
N GLY A 332 0.23 -35.61 1.89
CA GLY A 332 1.46 -35.06 2.40
C GLY A 332 1.30 -33.71 3.09
N GLU A 333 2.42 -33.09 3.39
CA GLU A 333 2.49 -31.80 4.03
C GLU A 333 2.46 -30.67 3.00
N TYR A 334 1.51 -29.75 3.15
CA TYR A 334 1.41 -28.53 2.36
C TYR A 334 1.81 -27.32 3.18
N ARG A 335 2.63 -26.47 2.59
CA ARG A 335 3.05 -25.19 3.16
C ARG A 335 2.92 -24.11 2.11
N CYS A 336 2.73 -22.87 2.53
CA CYS A 336 2.76 -21.72 1.65
C CYS A 336 3.57 -20.58 2.24
N GLN A 337 4.02 -19.72 1.34
CA GLN A 337 4.71 -18.49 1.68
C GLN A 337 4.31 -17.39 0.71
N THR A 338 4.01 -16.21 1.21
CA THR A 338 3.80 -15.01 0.39
C THR A 338 5.06 -14.16 0.45
N ASN A 339 5.16 -13.16 -0.41
CA ASN A 339 6.33 -12.27 -0.48
C ASN A 339 6.59 -11.46 0.80
N LEU A 340 5.57 -11.23 1.64
CA LEU A 340 5.68 -10.53 2.92
C LEU A 340 5.30 -11.43 4.12
N SER A 341 5.51 -12.74 4.02
CA SER A 341 5.32 -13.66 5.14
C SER A 341 6.49 -14.64 5.29
N THR A 342 6.63 -15.23 6.48
CA THR A 342 7.44 -16.44 6.66
C THR A 342 6.65 -17.67 6.22
N LEU A 343 7.36 -18.78 5.99
CA LEU A 343 6.76 -20.07 5.63
C LEU A 343 5.72 -20.48 6.68
N SER A 344 4.57 -20.98 6.21
CA SER A 344 3.48 -21.45 7.08
C SER A 344 3.89 -22.69 7.89
N ASP A 345 3.13 -23.00 8.94
CA ASP A 345 3.10 -24.34 9.52
C ASP A 345 2.61 -25.35 8.48
N PRO A 346 3.06 -26.59 8.54
CA PRO A 346 2.59 -27.63 7.65
C PRO A 346 1.12 -27.97 7.92
N VAL A 347 0.36 -28.13 6.86
CA VAL A 347 -0.99 -28.69 6.90
C VAL A 347 -0.97 -30.04 6.22
N GLN A 348 -1.36 -31.08 6.95
CA GLN A 348 -1.39 -32.43 6.43
C GLN A 348 -2.68 -32.67 5.62
N LEU A 349 -2.55 -33.22 4.43
CA LEU A 349 -3.63 -33.78 3.64
C LEU A 349 -3.45 -35.30 3.54
N GLU A 350 -4.49 -36.06 3.85
CA GLU A 350 -4.49 -37.51 3.78
C GLU A 350 -5.58 -37.98 2.80
N VAL A 351 -5.18 -38.59 1.70
CA VAL A 351 -6.10 -39.18 0.71
C VAL A 351 -6.24 -40.66 0.94
N HIS A 352 -7.46 -41.10 1.18
CA HIS A 352 -7.82 -42.50 1.51
C HIS A 352 -8.53 -43.15 0.38
N ILE A 353 -8.27 -44.45 0.17
CA ILE A 353 -9.03 -45.30 -0.75
C ILE A 353 -10.10 -46.04 0.06
N GLY A 354 -11.34 -45.85 -0.26
CA GLY A 354 -12.44 -46.53 0.45
C GLY A 354 -13.83 -46.04 0.03
N TRP A 355 -14.85 -46.66 0.61
CA TRP A 355 -16.24 -46.27 0.39
C TRP A 355 -16.76 -45.26 1.41
N LEU A 356 -16.10 -45.19 2.57
CA LEU A 356 -16.53 -44.40 3.71
C LEU A 356 -15.36 -43.91 4.51
N LEU A 357 -15.38 -42.65 4.90
CA LEU A 357 -14.33 -42.00 5.68
C LEU A 357 -14.96 -41.18 6.82
N LEU A 358 -14.40 -41.31 8.03
CA LEU A 358 -14.75 -40.41 9.11
C LEU A 358 -13.86 -39.17 9.02
N GLN A 359 -14.48 -37.99 8.89
CA GLN A 359 -13.84 -36.71 8.78
C GLN A 359 -14.05 -35.90 10.07
N ALA A 360 -13.01 -35.19 10.51
CA ALA A 360 -13.03 -34.19 11.56
C ALA A 360 -12.05 -33.07 11.18
N PRO A 361 -12.25 -31.82 11.62
CA PRO A 361 -11.30 -30.74 11.33
C PRO A 361 -9.97 -30.89 12.07
N ARG A 362 -9.93 -31.67 13.14
CA ARG A 362 -8.74 -32.00 13.93
C ARG A 362 -9.02 -33.24 14.79
N TRP A 363 -7.97 -33.82 15.38
CA TRP A 363 -8.09 -35.00 16.27
C TRP A 363 -7.79 -34.70 17.73
N VAL A 364 -7.20 -33.54 18.00
CA VAL A 364 -6.93 -33.07 19.36
C VAL A 364 -7.81 -31.84 19.60
N PHE A 365 -8.66 -31.91 20.62
CA PHE A 365 -9.55 -30.84 21.04
C PHE A 365 -9.22 -30.46 22.49
N LYS A 366 -9.56 -29.24 22.87
CA LYS A 366 -9.58 -28.83 24.27
C LYS A 366 -10.94 -29.17 24.88
N GLU A 367 -10.99 -29.34 26.19
CA GLU A 367 -12.26 -29.41 26.89
C GLU A 367 -13.10 -28.18 26.61
N GLU A 368 -14.42 -28.34 26.45
CA GLU A 368 -15.39 -27.34 26.00
C GLU A 368 -15.35 -26.97 24.50
N ASP A 369 -14.38 -27.41 23.72
CA ASP A 369 -14.39 -27.21 22.26
C ASP A 369 -15.54 -27.99 21.62
N PRO A 370 -16.13 -27.46 20.53
CA PRO A 370 -17.09 -28.22 19.74
C PRO A 370 -16.38 -29.27 18.88
N ILE A 371 -16.93 -30.48 18.82
CA ILE A 371 -16.46 -31.54 17.92
C ILE A 371 -17.48 -31.71 16.80
N HIS A 372 -17.00 -31.62 15.56
CA HIS A 372 -17.78 -31.85 14.36
C HIS A 372 -17.24 -33.08 13.62
N LEU A 373 -18.05 -34.13 13.50
CA LEU A 373 -17.71 -35.36 12.82
C LEU A 373 -18.61 -35.53 11.61
N ARG A 374 -18.03 -35.85 10.47
CA ARG A 374 -18.74 -36.14 9.23
C ARG A 374 -18.40 -37.54 8.75
N CYS A 375 -19.44 -38.33 8.44
CA CYS A 375 -19.30 -39.58 7.76
C CYS A 375 -19.41 -39.37 6.25
N HIS A 376 -18.28 -39.33 5.56
CA HIS A 376 -18.19 -38.99 4.14
C HIS A 376 -18.13 -40.25 3.28
N SER A 377 -18.95 -40.30 2.24
CA SER A 377 -19.03 -41.43 1.30
C SER A 377 -18.35 -41.07 -0.03
N TRP A 378 -17.74 -42.06 -0.66
CA TRP A 378 -17.07 -41.90 -1.94
C TRP A 378 -18.00 -41.29 -3.00
N LYS A 379 -17.53 -40.26 -3.68
CA LYS A 379 -18.30 -39.46 -4.64
C LYS A 379 -19.63 -38.92 -4.09
N ASN A 380 -19.70 -38.66 -2.79
CA ASN A 380 -20.96 -38.24 -2.13
C ASN A 380 -22.15 -39.17 -2.40
N THR A 381 -21.93 -40.46 -2.60
CA THR A 381 -23.02 -41.45 -2.77
C THR A 381 -23.97 -41.44 -1.59
N ALA A 382 -25.26 -41.66 -1.83
CA ALA A 382 -26.24 -41.63 -0.78
C ALA A 382 -25.97 -42.70 0.29
N LEU A 383 -25.83 -42.23 1.54
CA LEU A 383 -25.54 -43.07 2.71
C LEU A 383 -26.75 -43.08 3.66
N HIS A 384 -27.18 -44.27 4.04
CA HIS A 384 -28.33 -44.47 4.90
C HIS A 384 -27.96 -45.27 6.16
N LYS A 385 -28.81 -45.21 7.19
CA LYS A 385 -28.64 -45.92 8.48
C LYS A 385 -27.25 -45.72 9.09
N VAL A 386 -26.83 -44.45 9.15
CA VAL A 386 -25.50 -44.06 9.62
C VAL A 386 -25.41 -44.15 11.15
N THR A 387 -24.43 -44.87 11.63
CA THR A 387 -24.13 -44.95 13.06
C THR A 387 -22.73 -44.46 13.31
N TYR A 388 -22.55 -43.49 14.19
CA TYR A 388 -21.28 -43.09 14.76
C TYR A 388 -21.03 -43.91 16.01
N LEU A 389 -19.84 -44.49 16.09
CA LEU A 389 -19.42 -45.32 17.23
C LEU A 389 -18.21 -44.70 17.92
N GLN A 390 -18.17 -44.82 19.24
CA GLN A 390 -17.06 -44.45 20.07
C GLN A 390 -16.67 -45.69 20.90
N ASN A 391 -15.38 -46.08 20.85
CA ASN A 391 -14.88 -47.27 21.53
C ASN A 391 -15.71 -48.52 21.27
N GLY A 392 -16.18 -48.69 20.01
CA GLY A 392 -17.02 -49.80 19.59
C GLY A 392 -18.52 -49.71 19.98
N LYS A 393 -18.92 -48.72 20.77
CA LYS A 393 -20.31 -48.52 21.22
C LYS A 393 -20.98 -47.43 20.38
N GLY A 394 -22.23 -47.66 19.98
CA GLY A 394 -23.01 -46.66 19.22
C GLY A 394 -23.27 -45.40 20.07
N ARG A 395 -22.93 -44.27 19.53
CA ARG A 395 -23.12 -42.93 20.15
C ARG A 395 -24.30 -42.19 19.53
N LYS A 396 -24.40 -42.23 18.19
CA LYS A 396 -25.45 -41.52 17.46
C LYS A 396 -25.85 -42.31 16.22
N TYR A 397 -27.13 -42.33 15.92
CA TYR A 397 -27.73 -42.97 14.76
C TYR A 397 -28.55 -41.96 13.97
N PHE A 398 -28.45 -42.05 12.63
CA PHE A 398 -29.22 -41.26 11.69
C PHE A 398 -29.78 -42.14 10.59
N HIS A 399 -31.08 -41.97 10.22
CA HIS A 399 -31.71 -42.68 9.09
C HIS A 399 -31.10 -42.29 7.74
N HIS A 400 -30.86 -40.98 7.55
CA HIS A 400 -30.12 -40.41 6.44
C HIS A 400 -28.81 -39.83 6.94
N ASN A 401 -27.78 -39.72 6.08
CA ASN A 401 -26.49 -39.22 6.50
C ASN A 401 -26.61 -37.78 7.03
N SER A 402 -26.09 -37.56 8.20
CA SER A 402 -26.03 -36.27 8.86
C SER A 402 -24.78 -36.20 9.72
N ASP A 403 -24.25 -35.04 9.87
CA ASP A 403 -23.06 -34.80 10.69
C ASP A 403 -23.37 -34.96 12.17
N PHE A 404 -22.43 -35.51 12.91
CA PHE A 404 -22.53 -35.65 14.36
C PHE A 404 -21.77 -34.54 15.06
N TYR A 405 -22.50 -33.71 15.78
CA TYR A 405 -22.00 -32.53 16.47
C TYR A 405 -22.09 -32.72 17.98
N ILE A 406 -20.93 -32.51 18.68
CA ILE A 406 -20.83 -32.46 20.13
C ILE A 406 -20.52 -31.03 20.49
N PRO A 407 -21.46 -30.27 21.06
CA PRO A 407 -21.30 -28.79 21.23
C PRO A 407 -20.25 -28.43 22.26
N LYS A 408 -20.01 -29.28 23.25
CA LYS A 408 -19.00 -29.11 24.31
C LYS A 408 -18.32 -30.43 24.62
N ALA A 409 -17.07 -30.55 24.20
CA ALA A 409 -16.27 -31.75 24.44
C ALA A 409 -15.90 -31.87 25.92
N THR A 410 -15.98 -33.09 26.42
CA THR A 410 -15.50 -33.48 27.76
C THR A 410 -14.45 -34.57 27.65
N LEU A 411 -13.68 -34.82 28.66
CA LEU A 411 -12.68 -35.89 28.68
C LEU A 411 -13.28 -37.25 28.32
N LYS A 412 -14.58 -37.49 28.60
CA LYS A 412 -15.31 -38.73 28.26
C LYS A 412 -15.51 -38.91 26.78
N ASP A 413 -15.39 -37.85 26.00
CA ASP A 413 -15.53 -37.84 24.53
C ASP A 413 -14.19 -38.18 23.85
N SER A 414 -13.12 -38.41 24.60
CA SER A 414 -11.88 -39.03 24.10
C SER A 414 -12.12 -40.50 23.77
N GLY A 415 -11.47 -40.97 22.70
CA GLY A 415 -11.55 -42.37 22.33
C GLY A 415 -11.42 -42.61 20.83
N SER A 416 -11.63 -43.87 20.44
CA SER A 416 -11.59 -44.31 19.06
C SER A 416 -12.97 -44.15 18.41
N TYR A 417 -13.02 -43.43 17.30
CA TYR A 417 -14.27 -43.17 16.56
C TYR A 417 -14.23 -43.75 15.17
N PHE A 418 -15.33 -44.29 14.73
CA PHE A 418 -15.58 -44.63 13.33
C PHE A 418 -17.07 -44.50 13.02
N CYS A 419 -17.42 -44.45 11.73
CA CYS A 419 -18.81 -44.50 11.30
C CYS A 419 -19.07 -45.71 10.41
N ARG A 420 -20.33 -46.19 10.38
CA ARG A 420 -20.78 -47.22 9.48
C ARG A 420 -22.18 -46.89 8.95
N GLY A 421 -22.49 -47.37 7.76
CA GLY A 421 -23.78 -47.13 7.14
C GLY A 421 -23.99 -48.01 5.90
N LEU A 422 -25.12 -47.80 5.23
CA LEU A 422 -25.49 -48.49 3.99
C LEU A 422 -25.22 -47.58 2.79
N VAL A 423 -24.39 -48.06 1.86
CA VAL A 423 -24.25 -47.50 0.50
C VAL A 423 -24.95 -48.47 -0.44
N GLY A 424 -26.15 -48.08 -0.92
CA GLY A 424 -27.03 -49.00 -1.59
C GLY A 424 -27.47 -50.14 -0.66
N SER A 425 -27.13 -51.39 -1.00
CA SER A 425 -27.39 -52.59 -0.18
C SER A 425 -26.17 -53.05 0.65
N LYS A 426 -25.01 -52.41 0.50
CA LYS A 426 -23.76 -52.81 1.17
C LYS A 426 -23.56 -52.10 2.50
N ASN A 427 -23.30 -52.86 3.54
CA ASN A 427 -22.77 -52.31 4.81
C ASN A 427 -21.30 -51.94 4.64
N VAL A 428 -20.99 -50.71 4.91
CA VAL A 428 -19.63 -50.18 4.85
C VAL A 428 -19.29 -49.50 6.18
N SER A 429 -17.99 -49.50 6.54
CA SER A 429 -17.47 -48.85 7.75
C SER A 429 -16.25 -48.02 7.36
N SER A 430 -16.06 -46.90 8.02
CA SER A 430 -14.83 -46.15 7.93
C SER A 430 -13.72 -46.82 8.72
N GLU A 431 -12.49 -46.39 8.47
CA GLU A 431 -11.38 -46.63 9.38
C GLU A 431 -11.65 -45.96 10.73
N THR A 432 -10.97 -46.48 11.76
CA THR A 432 -11.04 -45.94 13.12
C THR A 432 -10.02 -44.83 13.29
N VAL A 433 -10.43 -43.72 13.91
CA VAL A 433 -9.59 -42.61 14.27
C VAL A 433 -9.68 -42.27 15.74
N ASN A 434 -8.57 -41.84 16.34
CA ASN A 434 -8.51 -41.49 17.74
C ASN A 434 -8.70 -40.00 17.95
N ILE A 435 -9.71 -39.63 18.74
CA ILE A 435 -9.95 -38.25 19.17
C ILE A 435 -9.44 -38.14 20.62
N THR A 436 -8.60 -37.13 20.85
CA THR A 436 -8.03 -36.84 22.18
C THR A 436 -8.55 -35.47 22.64
N ILE A 437 -9.06 -35.42 23.87
CA ILE A 437 -9.45 -34.19 24.52
C ILE A 437 -8.45 -33.89 25.63
N THR A 438 -7.83 -32.71 25.50
CA THR A 438 -6.86 -32.21 26.49
C THR A 438 -7.53 -31.24 27.43
N GLN A 439 -7.20 -31.31 28.71
CA GLN A 439 -7.52 -30.22 29.63
C GLN A 439 -6.76 -29.00 29.15
N GLY A 440 -7.45 -27.89 28.90
CA GLY A 440 -6.79 -26.62 28.75
C GLY A 440 -5.95 -26.41 30.02
N LEU A 441 -4.65 -26.22 29.88
CA LEU A 441 -3.88 -25.62 30.94
C LEU A 441 -4.66 -24.34 31.30
N ALA A 442 -5.27 -24.34 32.49
CA ALA A 442 -5.80 -23.10 33.03
C ALA A 442 -4.65 -22.11 32.95
N VAL A 443 -4.68 -21.19 32.01
CA VAL A 443 -3.84 -20.00 32.11
C VAL A 443 -4.19 -19.49 33.48
N PRO A 444 -3.25 -19.45 34.45
CA PRO A 444 -3.54 -18.84 35.72
C PRO A 444 -4.01 -17.44 35.33
N THR A 445 -5.30 -17.19 35.51
CA THR A 445 -5.78 -15.83 35.58
C THR A 445 -4.85 -15.19 36.57
N ILE A 446 -4.01 -14.28 36.10
CA ILE A 446 -3.25 -13.39 36.96
C ILE A 446 -4.36 -12.58 37.64
N SER A 447 -4.99 -13.22 38.62
CA SER A 447 -5.72 -12.49 39.64
C SER A 447 -4.66 -11.57 40.21
N SER A 448 -4.86 -10.30 40.00
CA SER A 448 -4.00 -9.23 40.46
C SER A 448 -3.46 -9.57 41.86
N PHE A 449 -2.20 -9.95 41.93
CA PHE A 449 -1.49 -10.25 43.19
C PHE A 449 -1.23 -8.97 44.00
N PHE A 450 -1.94 -7.91 43.69
CA PHE A 450 -1.92 -6.69 44.49
C PHE A 450 -3.16 -6.64 45.37
N PRO A 451 -3.00 -6.77 46.68
CA PRO A 451 -4.12 -6.55 47.59
C PRO A 451 -4.71 -5.14 47.35
N PRO A 452 -6.03 -4.95 47.53
CA PRO A 452 -6.71 -3.71 47.15
C PRO A 452 -6.12 -2.44 47.77
N GLY A 453 -5.35 -2.55 48.84
CA GLY A 453 -4.60 -1.44 49.44
C GLY A 453 -3.46 -0.89 48.60
N TYR A 454 -2.84 -1.70 47.68
CA TYR A 454 -1.74 -1.23 46.86
C TYR A 454 -2.21 -0.39 45.66
N GLN A 455 -3.41 -0.62 45.16
CA GLN A 455 -3.99 0.17 44.07
C GLN A 455 -4.30 1.60 44.54
N VAL A 456 -4.82 1.73 45.77
CA VAL A 456 -5.12 3.06 46.37
C VAL A 456 -3.81 3.82 46.64
N SER A 457 -2.78 3.15 47.15
CA SER A 457 -1.48 3.80 47.44
C SER A 457 -0.75 4.18 46.15
N PHE A 458 -0.83 3.38 45.08
CA PHE A 458 -0.23 3.72 43.77
C PHE A 458 -0.94 4.96 43.16
N CYS A 459 -2.26 5.00 43.19
CA CYS A 459 -3.01 6.15 42.71
C CYS A 459 -2.69 7.41 43.52
N LEU A 460 -2.55 7.31 44.85
CA LEU A 460 -2.18 8.44 45.72
C LEU A 460 -0.76 8.94 45.42
N VAL A 461 0.20 8.06 45.18
CA VAL A 461 1.57 8.43 44.80
C VAL A 461 1.56 9.13 43.43
N MET A 462 0.82 8.64 42.45
CA MET A 462 0.72 9.28 41.14
C MET A 462 0.07 10.66 41.22
N VAL A 463 -0.98 10.83 42.04
CA VAL A 463 -1.62 12.14 42.25
C VAL A 463 -0.65 13.12 42.93
N LEU A 464 0.15 12.68 43.91
CA LEU A 464 1.17 13.48 44.57
C LEU A 464 2.28 13.90 43.58
N LEU A 465 2.75 13.00 42.73
CA LEU A 465 3.73 13.32 41.71
C LEU A 465 3.22 14.37 40.71
N PHE A 466 1.98 14.23 40.25
CA PHE A 466 1.35 15.23 39.38
C PHE A 466 1.18 16.59 40.09
N ALA A 467 0.85 16.60 41.41
CA ALA A 467 0.74 17.83 42.17
C ALA A 467 2.10 18.53 42.34
N VAL A 468 3.18 17.77 42.55
CA VAL A 468 4.55 18.29 42.64
C VAL A 468 5.01 18.86 41.31
N ASP A 469 4.77 18.13 40.19
CA ASP A 469 5.14 18.60 38.84
C ASP A 469 4.37 19.86 38.45
N THR A 470 3.06 19.91 38.77
CA THR A 470 2.26 21.12 38.53
C THR A 470 2.72 22.30 39.42
N GLY A 471 3.07 22.04 40.69
CA GLY A 471 3.61 23.04 41.59
C GLY A 471 4.97 23.60 41.12
N LEU A 472 5.87 22.72 40.65
CA LEU A 472 7.17 23.10 40.05
C LEU A 472 6.95 23.92 38.79
N TYR A 473 6.04 23.51 37.90
CA TYR A 473 5.72 24.26 36.67
C TYR A 473 5.24 25.69 36.97
N PHE A 474 4.35 25.87 37.96
CA PHE A 474 3.87 27.19 38.37
C PHE A 474 4.98 28.01 39.07
N SER A 475 5.84 27.38 39.87
CA SER A 475 6.97 28.03 40.54
C SER A 475 7.99 28.54 39.54
N VAL A 476 8.35 27.72 38.51
CA VAL A 476 9.25 28.14 37.44
C VAL A 476 8.65 29.27 36.61
N LYS A 477 7.35 29.18 36.29
CA LYS A 477 6.63 30.21 35.53
C LYS A 477 6.51 31.55 36.26
N THR A 478 6.35 31.53 37.59
CA THR A 478 6.35 32.75 38.42
C THR A 478 7.75 33.37 38.57
N ASN A 479 8.81 32.52 38.68
CA ASN A 479 10.18 32.99 38.72
C ASN A 479 10.63 33.63 37.39
N ILE A 480 10.22 33.06 36.25
CA ILE A 480 10.48 33.66 34.94
C ILE A 480 9.73 35.00 34.80
N ARG A 481 8.52 35.14 35.37
CA ARG A 481 7.77 36.39 35.34
C ARG A 481 8.34 37.48 36.26
N SER A 482 8.99 37.12 37.37
CA SER A 482 9.67 38.08 38.26
C SER A 482 10.99 38.53 37.61
N SER A 483 11.77 37.63 37.03
CA SER A 483 13.03 37.96 36.33
C SER A 483 12.82 38.89 35.13
N THR A 484 11.70 38.80 34.44
CA THR A 484 11.37 39.70 33.31
C THR A 484 10.87 41.06 33.73
N ARG A 485 10.46 41.28 35.03
CA ARG A 485 10.13 42.61 35.57
C ARG A 485 11.39 43.37 35.96
N ASP A 486 12.39 42.75 36.58
CA ASP A 486 13.62 43.39 36.99
C ASP A 486 14.47 43.89 35.82
N TRP A 487 14.29 43.27 34.61
CA TRP A 487 15.03 43.70 33.43
C TRP A 487 14.44 44.95 32.75
N LYS A 488 13.24 45.40 33.11
CA LYS A 488 12.62 46.60 32.53
C LYS A 488 12.98 47.90 33.27
N ASP A 489 13.53 47.82 34.46
CA ASP A 489 13.82 49.02 35.28
C ASP A 489 15.27 49.49 35.22
N HIS A 490 16.18 48.77 34.59
CA HIS A 490 17.55 49.26 34.31
C HIS A 490 17.64 49.98 32.96
N LYS A 491 17.10 51.20 32.88
CA LYS A 491 17.44 52.13 31.82
C LYS A 491 18.86 52.64 32.07
N PHE A 492 19.82 52.22 31.27
CA PHE A 492 21.13 52.80 31.19
C PHE A 492 21.03 54.24 30.73
N LYS A 493 21.37 55.15 31.64
CA LYS A 493 21.61 56.57 31.39
C LYS A 493 22.96 56.71 30.67
N TRP A 494 22.97 56.96 29.37
CA TRP A 494 24.16 57.43 28.66
C TRP A 494 24.43 58.88 29.05
N ARG A 495 25.54 59.09 29.72
CA ARG A 495 26.10 60.40 30.03
C ARG A 495 26.78 60.91 28.77
N LYS A 496 26.31 62.01 28.24
CA LYS A 496 27.04 62.81 27.23
C LYS A 496 28.15 63.56 27.93
N ASP A 497 29.38 63.30 27.57
CA ASP A 497 30.47 64.20 27.83
C ASP A 497 30.63 65.14 26.62
N PRO A 498 30.80 66.46 26.84
CA PRO A 498 31.14 67.42 25.83
C PRO A 498 32.64 67.72 25.83
N GLN A 499 33.13 68.15 24.66
CA GLN A 499 34.48 68.69 24.38
C GLN A 499 35.37 67.66 23.64
N ASP A 500 36.07 68.00 22.62
CA ASP A 500 36.60 69.31 22.09
C ASP A 500 37.07 69.16 20.64
N LYS A 501 36.95 70.30 19.90
CA LYS A 501 37.64 70.80 18.72
C LYS A 501 37.49 70.07 17.41
#